data_36be4b98457c83a208bf0cd171a96343
#
_entry.id   36be4b98457c83a208bf0cd171a96343
#
_cell.length_a   1.000
_cell.length_b   1.000
_cell.length_c   1.000
_cell.angle_alpha   90.00
_cell.angle_beta   90.00
_cell.angle_gamma   90.00
#
_symmetry.space_group_name_H-M   'P 1'
#
loop_
_entity.id
_entity.type
_entity.pdbx_description
1 polymer ?
#
loop_
_entity_poly.entity_id
_entity_poly.type
_entity_poly.pdbx_seq_one_letter_code
_entity_poly.pdbx_strand_id
1 'polypeptide(L)'
;MSPLQWGRLAALGAATLIAVALVGVYGRQPSPGNSPPVPPSSQAGVSVTILAINDFHGHLKPPLGGIAIADPTDKTKQIAVSAGGAEHMATLVRDLRAKKKHSVFVAAGDLIGASPLLSAAFHDEPTIEALSAMGLEITAVGNHEFDEGRDELLRMQNGGCHPKAGCKGPRKFAGAKFRYLAASTFDTKTGKTLLPAYEIKEFDGIPVAFIGLTLKGTPKIVSPSGVTGLEFRDEATTINGLVPELKQRGVEAIVVLIHEGGIPVGGYNECPDISGPIVDIVSKLDKAVDLVISGHTHRAYKCVIDGRLVTSADKFGTLVTEIEMVLDPKTRDVASLKADNLIVRTDAYAKAPEQTELIAAYDRLVKPLAERAVGSITADLSRDVDAAGESPLGQVIADAQLAATSAPDKGGAVIAFTNPGGIRTGLKRSEDGTVTYADLFAAQPFGNNLVTLTLTGAQIKTLLEQQWLDQAKARQLQVSKGFSYTWDDRRPRGDFVPAEGIMLDGRPIEANAKYRVTVNAFLADGGDGFGVLKEGDEPMGGPLEVPALEAYFKAKGPIGPGPLDRIRRAY
;
A
#
# COMPACT_ATOMS: atom_id res chain seq x y z
N MET A 1 -17.26 -23.94 -56.65
CA MET A 1 -17.79 -23.14 -57.79
C MET A 1 -17.25 -21.75 -57.69
N SER A 2 -16.27 -21.48 -58.52
CA SER A 2 -15.67 -20.18 -58.86
C SER A 2 -16.53 -19.59 -60.03
N PRO A 3 -16.25 -18.42 -60.60
CA PRO A 3 -15.45 -17.21 -60.30
C PRO A 3 -16.06 -15.91 -60.92
N LEU A 4 -15.19 -14.89 -61.10
CA LEU A 4 -15.22 -13.79 -62.09
C LEU A 4 -15.86 -12.44 -61.63
N GLN A 5 -15.43 -11.25 -62.01
CA GLN A 5 -14.26 -10.74 -62.77
C GLN A 5 -14.25 -9.19 -62.68
N TRP A 6 -13.10 -8.61 -62.71
CA TRP A 6 -12.55 -7.46 -63.44
C TRP A 6 -13.36 -6.16 -63.67
N GLY A 7 -12.67 -5.04 -63.48
CA GLY A 7 -12.98 -3.73 -64.03
C GLY A 7 -11.89 -2.68 -63.72
N ARG A 8 -10.83 -2.66 -64.56
CA ARG A 8 -9.88 -1.53 -64.67
C ARG A 8 -10.54 -0.41 -65.50
N LEU A 9 -10.22 0.85 -65.15
CA LEU A 9 -10.12 1.91 -66.19
C LEU A 9 -9.10 2.97 -65.74
N ALA A 10 -8.26 3.30 -66.70
CA ALA A 10 -7.13 4.20 -66.62
C ALA A 10 -7.42 5.57 -67.25
N ALA A 11 -6.57 6.52 -66.92
CA ALA A 11 -6.01 7.60 -67.71
C ALA A 11 -6.81 8.89 -67.91
N LEU A 12 -6.26 10.04 -67.70
CA LEU A 12 -5.59 10.88 -68.69
C LEU A 12 -5.24 12.24 -68.07
N GLY A 13 -4.05 12.69 -68.37
CA GLY A 13 -3.44 13.91 -67.95
C GLY A 13 -3.83 15.11 -68.82
N ALA A 14 -3.55 16.30 -68.30
CA ALA A 14 -3.44 17.52 -69.10
C ALA A 14 -2.31 18.39 -68.51
N ALA A 15 -1.25 18.48 -69.29
CA ALA A 15 -0.18 19.47 -69.11
C ALA A 15 -0.62 20.81 -69.66
N THR A 16 -0.48 21.89 -68.91
CA THR A 16 -0.64 23.24 -69.47
C THR A 16 0.68 24.00 -69.27
N LEU A 17 1.36 24.26 -70.37
CA LEU A 17 2.48 25.19 -70.51
C LEU A 17 1.97 26.62 -70.42
N ILE A 18 2.57 27.46 -69.62
CA ILE A 18 2.44 28.93 -69.69
C ILE A 18 3.84 29.54 -69.83
N ALA A 19 3.90 30.39 -70.87
CA ALA A 19 5.08 31.06 -71.36
C ALA A 19 5.62 32.13 -70.44
N VAL A 20 6.95 32.25 -70.43
CA VAL A 20 7.72 33.34 -69.80
C VAL A 20 7.66 34.60 -70.63
N ALA A 21 7.22 35.73 -70.04
CA ALA A 21 7.45 37.06 -70.57
C ALA A 21 8.44 37.79 -69.67
N LEU A 22 9.64 38.03 -70.16
CA LEU A 22 10.67 38.89 -69.59
C LEU A 22 10.27 40.36 -69.78
N VAL A 23 10.07 41.10 -68.70
CA VAL A 23 10.11 42.58 -68.72
C VAL A 23 11.15 42.99 -67.69
N GLY A 24 12.27 43.57 -68.15
CA GLY A 24 13.28 44.19 -67.34
C GLY A 24 12.78 45.50 -66.74
N VAL A 25 13.02 45.67 -65.44
CA VAL A 25 12.90 46.96 -64.75
C VAL A 25 14.12 47.17 -63.86
N TYR A 26 14.77 48.26 -64.10
CA TYR A 26 15.95 48.81 -63.42
C TYR A 26 15.82 48.91 -61.93
N GLY A 27 16.96 48.66 -61.27
CA GLY A 27 17.12 48.59 -59.83
C GLY A 27 16.81 49.88 -59.05
N ARG A 28 16.30 49.62 -57.82
CA ARG A 28 16.56 50.44 -56.67
C ARG A 28 17.06 49.50 -55.55
N GLN A 29 18.24 49.79 -54.98
CA GLN A 29 18.69 49.17 -53.76
C GLN A 29 17.71 49.53 -52.62
N PRO A 30 17.21 48.57 -51.82
CA PRO A 30 16.52 48.87 -50.61
C PRO A 30 17.49 49.25 -49.50
N SER A 31 17.22 50.31 -48.77
CA SER A 31 17.82 50.75 -47.52
C SER A 31 17.77 49.59 -46.49
N PRO A 32 18.71 49.54 -45.50
CA PRO A 32 18.63 48.55 -44.44
C PRO A 32 17.36 48.80 -43.60
N GLY A 33 16.33 48.04 -43.95
CA GLY A 33 15.07 48.00 -43.18
C GLY A 33 15.31 47.25 -41.89
N ASN A 34 14.89 47.87 -40.78
CA ASN A 34 14.76 47.25 -39.47
C ASN A 34 14.01 45.92 -39.60
N SER A 35 14.72 44.79 -39.38
CA SER A 35 14.09 43.53 -39.14
C SER A 35 13.18 43.67 -37.89
N PRO A 36 11.95 43.21 -37.91
CA PRO A 36 11.15 43.20 -36.70
C PRO A 36 11.87 42.43 -35.59
N PRO A 37 11.79 42.85 -34.32
CA PRO A 37 12.41 42.14 -33.24
C PRO A 37 11.94 40.72 -33.27
N VAL A 38 12.88 39.77 -33.33
CA VAL A 38 12.60 38.34 -33.13
C VAL A 38 11.90 38.25 -31.78
N PRO A 39 10.68 37.67 -31.68
CA PRO A 39 10.05 37.51 -30.39
C PRO A 39 11.00 36.72 -29.49
N PRO A 40 11.13 37.09 -28.21
CA PRO A 40 12.01 36.38 -27.32
C PRO A 40 11.68 34.90 -27.39
N SER A 41 12.65 34.05 -27.68
CA SER A 41 12.47 32.61 -27.63
C SER A 41 11.82 32.28 -26.28
N SER A 42 10.63 31.70 -26.28
CA SER A 42 10.04 31.15 -25.06
C SER A 42 11.11 30.19 -24.52
N GLN A 43 11.70 30.52 -23.38
CA GLN A 43 12.60 29.58 -22.71
C GLN A 43 11.82 28.29 -22.55
N ALA A 44 12.32 27.22 -23.15
CA ALA A 44 11.70 25.90 -23.01
C ALA A 44 11.63 25.55 -21.52
N GLY A 45 10.48 25.08 -21.04
CA GLY A 45 10.31 24.68 -19.64
C GLY A 45 11.32 23.61 -19.25
N VAL A 46 11.66 23.54 -17.97
CA VAL A 46 12.54 22.50 -17.41
C VAL A 46 11.72 21.23 -17.17
N SER A 47 12.02 20.18 -17.93
CA SER A 47 11.35 18.89 -17.80
C SER A 47 11.98 18.06 -16.68
N VAL A 48 11.18 17.59 -15.75
CA VAL A 48 11.55 16.71 -14.63
C VAL A 48 10.68 15.47 -14.66
N THR A 49 11.30 14.29 -14.60
CA THR A 49 10.57 13.01 -14.45
C THR A 49 10.59 12.59 -13.00
N ILE A 50 9.40 12.48 -12.40
CA ILE A 50 9.21 11.89 -11.07
C ILE A 50 8.76 10.45 -11.27
N LEU A 51 9.51 9.50 -10.72
CA LEU A 51 9.10 8.11 -10.61
C LEU A 51 8.58 7.88 -9.19
N ALA A 52 7.43 7.22 -9.05
CA ALA A 52 6.82 7.03 -7.75
C ALA A 52 6.32 5.62 -7.52
N ILE A 53 6.45 5.14 -6.28
CA ILE A 53 5.85 3.90 -5.77
C ILE A 53 5.17 4.18 -4.43
N ASN A 54 4.38 3.23 -3.95
CA ASN A 54 3.78 3.19 -2.62
C ASN A 54 3.55 1.73 -2.21
N ASP A 55 3.37 1.49 -0.91
CA ASP A 55 2.92 0.21 -0.38
C ASP A 55 3.76 -0.98 -0.89
N PHE A 56 5.09 -0.83 -0.86
CA PHE A 56 6.00 -1.86 -1.35
C PHE A 56 6.01 -3.09 -0.44
N HIS A 57 5.87 -2.90 0.88
CA HIS A 57 5.73 -3.95 1.88
C HIS A 57 6.73 -5.09 1.72
N GLY A 58 8.00 -4.77 1.56
CA GLY A 58 9.06 -5.77 1.53
C GLY A 58 8.99 -6.79 0.39
N HIS A 59 8.23 -6.55 -0.68
CA HIS A 59 8.07 -7.49 -1.79
C HIS A 59 9.29 -7.49 -2.73
N LEU A 60 10.40 -8.02 -2.21
CA LEU A 60 11.65 -8.19 -2.97
C LEU A 60 11.48 -9.14 -4.16
N LYS A 61 10.64 -10.17 -4.01
CA LYS A 61 10.22 -11.08 -5.10
C LYS A 61 8.84 -10.67 -5.60
N PRO A 62 8.48 -10.97 -6.87
CA PRO A 62 7.15 -10.69 -7.40
C PRO A 62 6.06 -11.31 -6.51
N PRO A 63 4.97 -10.58 -6.19
CA PRO A 63 3.87 -11.13 -5.44
C PRO A 63 3.16 -12.23 -6.24
N LEU A 64 2.64 -13.24 -5.53
CA LEU A 64 1.87 -14.29 -6.14
C LEU A 64 0.63 -13.71 -6.84
N GLY A 65 0.43 -14.04 -8.13
CA GLY A 65 -0.67 -13.52 -8.94
C GLY A 65 -0.40 -12.15 -9.59
N GLY A 66 0.71 -11.48 -9.23
CA GLY A 66 1.09 -10.19 -9.83
C GLY A 66 0.02 -9.11 -9.64
N ILE A 67 -0.40 -8.48 -10.74
CA ILE A 67 -1.48 -7.47 -10.77
C ILE A 67 -2.66 -7.96 -11.61
N ALA A 68 -3.89 -7.71 -11.14
CA ALA A 68 -5.10 -7.96 -11.92
C ALA A 68 -5.45 -6.70 -12.72
N ILE A 69 -5.62 -6.85 -14.03
CA ILE A 69 -6.01 -5.78 -14.94
C ILE A 69 -7.22 -6.21 -15.79
N ALA A 70 -7.95 -5.24 -16.33
CA ALA A 70 -8.99 -5.55 -17.29
C ALA A 70 -8.40 -6.27 -18.53
N ASP A 71 -9.08 -7.32 -19.00
CA ASP A 71 -8.67 -8.02 -20.20
C ASP A 71 -8.75 -7.05 -21.42
N PRO A 72 -7.66 -6.89 -22.20
CA PRO A 72 -7.66 -6.01 -23.36
C PRO A 72 -8.74 -6.37 -24.41
N THR A 73 -9.16 -7.64 -24.45
CA THR A 73 -10.14 -8.15 -25.41
C THR A 73 -11.58 -8.18 -24.86
N ASP A 74 -11.73 -8.23 -23.54
CA ASP A 74 -13.04 -8.25 -22.85
C ASP A 74 -12.93 -7.52 -21.51
N LYS A 75 -13.19 -6.23 -21.51
CA LYS A 75 -13.07 -5.37 -20.32
C LYS A 75 -13.98 -5.76 -19.14
N THR A 76 -14.93 -6.67 -19.34
CA THR A 76 -15.75 -7.22 -18.24
C THR A 76 -15.02 -8.28 -17.43
N LYS A 77 -13.90 -8.79 -17.94
CA LYS A 77 -13.04 -9.78 -17.30
C LYS A 77 -11.75 -9.17 -16.77
N GLN A 78 -11.18 -9.81 -15.80
CA GLN A 78 -9.84 -9.50 -15.33
C GLN A 78 -8.88 -10.64 -15.64
N ILE A 79 -7.65 -10.26 -15.99
CA ILE A 79 -6.52 -11.17 -16.16
C ILE A 79 -5.41 -10.82 -15.18
N ALA A 80 -4.74 -11.86 -14.69
CA ALA A 80 -3.54 -11.68 -13.86
C ALA A 80 -2.32 -11.48 -14.77
N VAL A 81 -1.54 -10.44 -14.51
CA VAL A 81 -0.26 -10.17 -15.17
C VAL A 81 0.84 -10.35 -14.14
N SER A 82 1.83 -11.19 -14.45
CA SER A 82 2.99 -11.36 -13.59
C SER A 82 3.78 -10.05 -13.51
N ALA A 83 3.84 -9.45 -12.32
CA ALA A 83 4.40 -8.12 -12.12
C ALA A 83 5.00 -7.96 -10.72
N GLY A 84 5.90 -6.99 -10.57
CA GLY A 84 6.54 -6.64 -9.30
C GLY A 84 7.90 -7.31 -9.09
N GLY A 85 8.38 -7.18 -7.85
CA GLY A 85 9.71 -7.64 -7.46
C GLY A 85 10.81 -6.62 -7.74
N ALA A 86 11.73 -6.50 -6.78
CA ALA A 86 12.81 -5.51 -6.81
C ALA A 86 13.72 -5.65 -8.04
N GLU A 87 13.96 -6.87 -8.51
CA GLU A 87 14.82 -7.18 -9.65
C GLU A 87 14.30 -6.54 -10.95
N HIS A 88 13.00 -6.66 -11.23
CA HIS A 88 12.37 -6.14 -12.44
C HIS A 88 12.10 -4.63 -12.33
N MET A 89 11.67 -4.18 -11.14
CA MET A 89 11.45 -2.77 -10.87
C MET A 89 12.72 -1.94 -11.01
N ALA A 90 13.86 -2.44 -10.54
CA ALA A 90 15.14 -1.76 -10.69
C ALA A 90 15.51 -1.53 -12.16
N THR A 91 15.26 -2.49 -13.03
CA THR A 91 15.48 -2.35 -14.47
C THR A 91 14.55 -1.29 -15.06
N LEU A 92 13.25 -1.33 -14.77
CA LEU A 92 12.29 -0.32 -15.25
C LEU A 92 12.71 1.09 -14.80
N VAL A 93 12.97 1.28 -13.49
CA VAL A 93 13.38 2.58 -12.92
C VAL A 93 14.66 3.09 -13.61
N ARG A 94 15.67 2.24 -13.77
CA ARG A 94 16.92 2.58 -14.46
C ARG A 94 16.67 3.02 -15.91
N ASP A 95 15.86 2.26 -16.66
CA ASP A 95 15.61 2.52 -18.08
C ASP A 95 14.80 3.81 -18.29
N LEU A 96 13.86 4.12 -17.40
CA LEU A 96 13.10 5.37 -17.39
C LEU A 96 14.02 6.58 -17.09
N ARG A 97 14.95 6.44 -16.16
CA ARG A 97 15.90 7.50 -15.78
C ARG A 97 16.97 7.75 -16.84
N ALA A 98 17.43 6.72 -17.54
CA ALA A 98 18.58 6.78 -18.45
C ALA A 98 18.46 7.82 -19.59
N LYS A 99 17.25 8.17 -19.99
CA LYS A 99 16.96 9.11 -21.07
C LYS A 99 16.54 10.50 -20.58
N LYS A 100 16.54 10.74 -19.28
CA LYS A 100 16.04 11.98 -18.68
C LYS A 100 17.18 12.80 -18.09
N LYS A 101 17.21 14.11 -18.40
CA LYS A 101 18.20 15.04 -17.82
C LYS A 101 17.98 15.19 -16.32
N HIS A 102 16.72 15.34 -15.91
CA HIS A 102 16.31 15.45 -14.52
C HIS A 102 15.30 14.37 -14.19
N SER A 103 15.59 13.61 -13.15
CA SER A 103 14.68 12.60 -12.61
C SER A 103 14.85 12.47 -11.12
N VAL A 104 13.79 12.16 -10.42
CA VAL A 104 13.77 11.83 -8.98
C VAL A 104 12.90 10.60 -8.76
N PHE A 105 13.35 9.68 -7.90
CA PHE A 105 12.56 8.51 -7.52
C PHE A 105 12.07 8.68 -6.08
N VAL A 106 10.75 8.61 -5.88
CA VAL A 106 10.08 8.91 -4.61
C VAL A 106 9.10 7.80 -4.21
N ALA A 107 8.66 7.82 -2.95
CA ALA A 107 7.63 6.90 -2.50
C ALA A 107 6.64 7.55 -1.52
N ALA A 108 5.42 7.03 -1.45
CA ALA A 108 4.36 7.50 -0.57
C ALA A 108 4.12 6.56 0.63
N GLY A 109 5.20 6.04 1.26
CA GLY A 109 5.14 5.25 2.49
C GLY A 109 4.82 3.77 2.32
N ASP A 110 4.76 3.04 3.44
CA ASP A 110 4.60 1.60 3.55
C ASP A 110 5.58 0.82 2.67
N LEU A 111 6.85 1.21 2.73
CA LEU A 111 7.93 0.47 2.06
C LEU A 111 8.18 -0.86 2.76
N ILE A 112 7.99 -0.88 4.07
CA ILE A 112 8.25 -1.99 5.00
C ILE A 112 7.00 -2.28 5.83
N GLY A 113 7.08 -3.33 6.64
CA GLY A 113 6.00 -3.81 7.50
C GLY A 113 4.99 -4.69 6.76
N ALA A 114 4.34 -5.62 7.46
CA ALA A 114 3.52 -6.68 6.86
C ALA A 114 4.23 -7.40 5.70
N SER A 115 5.55 -7.44 5.74
CA SER A 115 6.45 -7.90 4.67
C SER A 115 6.50 -9.41 4.56
N PRO A 116 6.78 -9.99 3.38
CA PRO A 116 7.13 -11.39 3.25
C PRO A 116 8.34 -11.77 4.12
N LEU A 117 8.41 -13.05 4.52
CA LEU A 117 9.42 -13.56 5.46
C LEU A 117 10.86 -13.22 5.03
N LEU A 118 11.14 -13.20 3.73
CA LEU A 118 12.46 -12.83 3.19
C LEU A 118 12.94 -11.44 3.66
N SER A 119 12.02 -10.52 3.89
CA SER A 119 12.33 -9.17 4.40
C SER A 119 12.13 -9.11 5.92
N ALA A 120 10.98 -9.54 6.41
CA ALA A 120 10.59 -9.43 7.81
C ALA A 120 11.53 -10.20 8.77
N ALA A 121 12.11 -11.34 8.37
CA ALA A 121 13.07 -12.09 9.18
C ALA A 121 14.33 -11.28 9.54
N PHE A 122 14.58 -10.20 8.82
CA PHE A 122 15.71 -9.28 8.99
C PHE A 122 15.26 -7.86 9.33
N HIS A 123 14.06 -7.69 9.92
CA HIS A 123 13.50 -6.38 10.27
C HIS A 123 13.48 -5.43 9.06
N ASP A 124 13.15 -5.93 7.89
CA ASP A 124 13.05 -5.20 6.62
C ASP A 124 14.35 -4.52 6.11
N GLU A 125 15.50 -4.82 6.72
CA GLU A 125 16.82 -4.33 6.24
C GLU A 125 17.05 -4.60 4.74
N PRO A 126 16.76 -5.80 4.16
CA PRO A 126 16.99 -6.06 2.74
C PRO A 126 16.12 -5.20 1.83
N THR A 127 14.93 -4.81 2.27
CA THR A 127 14.05 -3.90 1.52
C THR A 127 14.64 -2.49 1.43
N ILE A 128 15.12 -1.95 2.55
CA ILE A 128 15.77 -0.64 2.59
C ILE A 128 17.04 -0.65 1.73
N GLU A 129 17.83 -1.73 1.79
CA GLU A 129 19.02 -1.88 0.94
C GLU A 129 18.67 -1.96 -0.55
N ALA A 130 17.63 -2.72 -0.93
CA ALA A 130 17.18 -2.86 -2.30
C ALA A 130 16.69 -1.54 -2.89
N LEU A 131 15.84 -0.81 -2.18
CA LEU A 131 15.32 0.49 -2.61
C LEU A 131 16.42 1.56 -2.66
N SER A 132 17.37 1.53 -1.70
CA SER A 132 18.55 2.38 -1.73
C SER A 132 19.43 2.10 -2.95
N ALA A 133 19.61 0.84 -3.34
CA ALA A 133 20.38 0.44 -4.52
C ALA A 133 19.68 0.84 -5.84
N MET A 134 18.34 0.85 -5.87
CA MET A 134 17.56 1.36 -7.01
C MET A 134 17.64 2.88 -7.16
N GLY A 135 18.16 3.59 -6.16
CA GLY A 135 18.25 5.04 -6.16
C GLY A 135 16.95 5.73 -5.76
N LEU A 136 16.16 5.15 -4.85
CA LEU A 136 15.12 5.89 -4.13
C LEU A 136 15.77 7.07 -3.42
N GLU A 137 15.14 8.25 -3.46
CA GLU A 137 15.72 9.49 -2.92
C GLU A 137 14.91 10.04 -1.74
N ILE A 138 13.58 9.95 -1.82
CA ILE A 138 12.66 10.52 -0.83
C ILE A 138 11.47 9.58 -0.65
N THR A 139 11.01 9.42 0.59
CA THR A 139 9.75 8.73 0.89
C THR A 139 8.99 9.43 2.01
N ALA A 140 7.65 9.42 1.94
CA ALA A 140 6.84 9.63 3.12
C ALA A 140 6.96 8.43 4.07
N VAL A 141 6.66 8.63 5.35
CA VAL A 141 6.46 7.55 6.32
C VAL A 141 5.02 7.06 6.21
N GLY A 142 4.80 5.76 6.05
CA GLY A 142 3.48 5.15 6.16
C GLY A 142 3.15 4.69 7.58
N ASN A 143 2.03 4.01 7.77
CA ASN A 143 1.68 3.48 9.09
C ASN A 143 2.51 2.24 9.45
N HIS A 144 2.84 1.41 8.49
CA HIS A 144 3.62 0.19 8.74
C HIS A 144 5.09 0.43 9.07
N GLU A 145 5.64 1.60 8.77
CA GLU A 145 6.95 2.01 9.29
C GLU A 145 6.97 2.10 10.83
N PHE A 146 5.82 2.13 11.49
CA PHE A 146 5.69 2.14 12.96
C PHE A 146 5.37 0.76 13.57
N ASP A 147 5.28 -0.32 12.81
CA ASP A 147 4.94 -1.65 13.32
C ASP A 147 5.91 -2.12 14.41
N GLU A 148 7.21 -1.90 14.24
CA GLU A 148 8.24 -2.17 15.25
C GLU A 148 8.60 -0.92 16.10
N GLY A 149 7.87 0.17 15.91
CA GLY A 149 7.99 1.40 16.70
C GLY A 149 8.91 2.46 16.12
N ARG A 150 8.79 3.66 16.72
CA ARG A 150 9.53 4.85 16.26
C ARG A 150 11.06 4.68 16.25
N ASP A 151 11.61 3.97 17.24
CA ASP A 151 13.06 3.81 17.35
C ASP A 151 13.59 2.88 16.25
N GLU A 152 12.78 1.92 15.80
CA GLU A 152 13.09 1.08 14.66
C GLU A 152 12.99 1.86 13.34
N LEU A 153 11.97 2.71 13.15
CA LEU A 153 11.93 3.63 12.01
C LEU A 153 13.19 4.51 11.94
N LEU A 154 13.64 5.05 13.08
CA LEU A 154 14.88 5.83 13.14
C LEU A 154 16.12 4.97 12.82
N ARG A 155 16.13 3.69 13.20
CA ARG A 155 17.15 2.73 12.80
C ARG A 155 17.11 2.45 11.29
N MET A 156 15.93 2.32 10.70
CA MET A 156 15.79 2.19 9.24
C MET A 156 16.44 3.36 8.51
N GLN A 157 16.29 4.58 9.03
CA GLN A 157 16.95 5.76 8.45
C GLN A 157 18.47 5.75 8.69
N ASN A 158 18.93 5.43 9.91
CA ASN A 158 20.30 5.71 10.34
C ASN A 158 21.23 4.48 10.34
N GLY A 159 20.66 3.28 10.21
CA GLY A 159 21.40 2.02 10.24
C GLY A 159 21.73 1.53 11.64
N GLY A 160 22.48 0.45 11.69
CA GLY A 160 22.87 -0.25 12.91
C GLY A 160 22.17 -1.58 13.08
N CYS A 161 22.63 -2.39 14.05
CA CYS A 161 21.99 -3.66 14.37
C CYS A 161 20.72 -3.42 15.20
N HIS A 162 19.71 -4.27 14.99
CA HIS A 162 18.50 -4.24 15.83
C HIS A 162 18.86 -4.44 17.31
N PRO A 163 18.32 -3.62 18.25
CA PRO A 163 18.79 -3.56 19.64
C PRO A 163 18.60 -4.87 20.43
N LYS A 164 17.57 -5.64 20.10
CA LYS A 164 17.27 -6.94 20.75
C LYS A 164 17.75 -8.14 19.92
N ALA A 165 17.58 -8.09 18.61
CA ALA A 165 17.86 -9.24 17.72
C ALA A 165 19.32 -9.26 17.21
N GLY A 166 20.06 -8.18 17.37
CA GLY A 166 21.41 -8.06 16.83
C GLY A 166 21.44 -7.86 15.31
N CYS A 167 22.58 -8.08 14.70
CA CYS A 167 22.76 -8.07 13.23
C CYS A 167 22.42 -9.44 12.67
N LYS A 168 21.31 -9.57 11.93
CA LYS A 168 20.86 -10.82 11.31
C LYS A 168 21.23 -10.93 9.83
N GLY A 169 21.43 -9.80 9.16
CA GLY A 169 21.77 -9.75 7.74
C GLY A 169 23.19 -10.24 7.44
N PRO A 170 23.54 -10.37 6.15
CA PRO A 170 24.86 -10.82 5.73
C PRO A 170 25.98 -9.79 6.03
N ARG A 171 25.61 -8.58 6.38
CA ARG A 171 26.49 -7.46 6.77
C ARG A 171 25.79 -6.56 7.78
N LYS A 172 26.54 -5.64 8.41
CA LYS A 172 25.95 -4.61 9.25
C LYS A 172 25.08 -3.68 8.40
N PHE A 173 23.85 -3.46 8.82
CA PHE A 173 22.90 -2.60 8.13
C PHE A 173 23.35 -1.14 8.16
N ALA A 174 23.42 -0.51 6.99
CA ALA A 174 23.93 0.85 6.84
C ALA A 174 22.85 1.94 6.97
N GLY A 175 21.57 1.58 6.99
CA GLY A 175 20.46 2.50 6.93
C GLY A 175 20.07 2.88 5.52
N ALA A 176 18.98 3.63 5.40
CA ALA A 176 18.47 4.15 4.14
C ALA A 176 19.40 5.21 3.56
N LYS A 177 19.68 5.12 2.24
CA LYS A 177 20.35 6.19 1.49
C LYS A 177 19.39 7.29 1.05
N PHE A 178 18.10 7.02 1.09
CA PHE A 178 17.02 7.96 0.84
C PHE A 178 16.55 8.61 2.15
N ARG A 179 15.80 9.70 2.02
CA ARG A 179 15.28 10.46 3.14
C ARG A 179 13.83 10.08 3.45
N TYR A 180 13.56 9.67 4.69
CA TYR A 180 12.20 9.60 5.21
C TYR A 180 11.71 10.99 5.62
N LEU A 181 10.46 11.32 5.28
CA LEU A 181 9.78 12.57 5.61
C LEU A 181 8.51 12.30 6.41
N ALA A 182 8.25 13.11 7.46
CA ALA A 182 7.10 12.94 8.34
C ALA A 182 6.58 14.28 8.87
N ALA A 183 5.99 15.11 8.00
CA ALA A 183 5.51 16.45 8.35
C ALA A 183 4.37 16.44 9.38
N SER A 184 3.49 15.42 9.34
CA SER A 184 2.34 15.29 10.24
C SER A 184 2.61 14.55 11.54
N THR A 185 3.80 13.96 11.72
CA THR A 185 4.16 13.14 12.90
C THR A 185 5.09 13.89 13.83
N PHE A 186 4.64 14.18 15.05
CA PHE A 186 5.34 14.99 16.03
C PHE A 186 5.73 14.17 17.26
N ASP A 187 6.95 14.38 17.76
CA ASP A 187 7.36 13.91 19.07
C ASP A 187 6.73 14.81 20.14
N THR A 188 5.89 14.24 21.01
CA THR A 188 5.12 15.00 22.02
C THR A 188 6.00 15.64 23.11
N LYS A 189 7.24 15.14 23.30
CA LYS A 189 8.18 15.69 24.29
C LYS A 189 8.89 16.94 23.76
N THR A 190 9.24 16.94 22.48
CA THR A 190 9.99 18.03 21.87
C THR A 190 9.12 19.03 21.14
N GLY A 191 7.89 18.66 20.78
CA GLY A 191 6.98 19.43 19.94
C GLY A 191 7.48 19.60 18.49
N LYS A 192 8.52 18.86 18.08
CA LYS A 192 9.07 18.88 16.71
C LYS A 192 8.63 17.65 15.94
N THR A 193 8.68 17.74 14.60
CA THR A 193 8.48 16.57 13.74
C THR A 193 9.52 15.49 14.03
N LEU A 194 9.10 14.22 13.99
CA LEU A 194 9.96 13.06 14.25
C LEU A 194 11.12 12.96 13.24
N LEU A 195 10.82 13.27 11.99
CA LEU A 195 11.71 13.30 10.85
C LEU A 195 11.48 14.62 10.08
N PRO A 196 12.34 15.01 9.11
CA PRO A 196 12.12 16.23 8.34
C PRO A 196 10.72 16.29 7.72
N ALA A 197 10.12 17.46 7.71
CA ALA A 197 8.78 17.66 7.15
C ALA A 197 8.79 17.59 5.62
N TYR A 198 9.86 18.10 5.01
CA TYR A 198 10.04 18.17 3.56
C TYR A 198 11.52 18.14 3.16
N GLU A 199 11.75 17.87 1.87
CA GLU A 199 13.06 17.97 1.19
C GLU A 199 12.89 18.89 -0.04
N ILE A 200 13.89 19.72 -0.34
CA ILE A 200 13.90 20.56 -1.53
C ILE A 200 14.95 20.03 -2.50
N LYS A 201 14.54 19.76 -3.74
CA LYS A 201 15.41 19.41 -4.86
C LYS A 201 15.45 20.57 -5.86
N GLU A 202 16.60 20.80 -6.46
CA GLU A 202 16.75 21.82 -7.49
C GLU A 202 16.93 21.21 -8.88
N PHE A 203 16.20 21.70 -9.85
CA PHE A 203 16.26 21.30 -11.25
C PHE A 203 16.54 22.54 -12.12
N ASP A 204 17.74 22.62 -12.66
CA ASP A 204 18.25 23.81 -13.40
C ASP A 204 18.02 25.14 -12.60
N GLY A 205 18.24 25.08 -11.27
CA GLY A 205 18.08 26.23 -10.37
C GLY A 205 16.63 26.53 -9.93
N ILE A 206 15.65 25.71 -10.32
CA ILE A 206 14.26 25.80 -9.86
C ILE A 206 14.06 24.82 -8.71
N PRO A 207 13.74 25.31 -7.49
CA PRO A 207 13.48 24.45 -6.35
C PRO A 207 12.09 23.85 -6.41
N VAL A 208 12.01 22.55 -6.08
CA VAL A 208 10.77 21.79 -5.90
C VAL A 208 10.77 21.21 -4.50
N ALA A 209 9.73 21.48 -3.71
CA ALA A 209 9.58 20.87 -2.39
C ALA A 209 8.81 19.57 -2.49
N PHE A 210 9.28 18.56 -1.75
CA PHE A 210 8.59 17.29 -1.52
C PHE A 210 8.22 17.23 -0.04
N ILE A 211 6.93 17.28 0.30
CA ILE A 211 6.41 17.18 1.66
C ILE A 211 5.96 15.76 1.91
N GLY A 212 6.41 15.11 2.99
CA GLY A 212 5.99 13.73 3.32
C GLY A 212 5.05 13.69 4.51
N LEU A 213 3.95 12.91 4.42
CA LEU A 213 2.96 12.79 5.47
C LEU A 213 2.52 11.34 5.72
N THR A 214 2.29 11.05 7.00
CA THR A 214 1.61 9.84 7.47
C THR A 214 0.17 10.18 7.82
N LEU A 215 -0.77 9.26 7.57
CA LEU A 215 -2.18 9.49 7.88
C LEU A 215 -2.41 9.75 9.38
N LYS A 216 -3.31 10.68 9.68
CA LYS A 216 -3.74 11.03 11.05
C LYS A 216 -4.29 9.83 11.82
N GLY A 217 -4.89 8.89 11.09
CA GLY A 217 -5.49 7.67 11.64
C GLY A 217 -4.49 6.63 12.15
N THR A 218 -3.20 6.77 11.92
CA THR A 218 -2.15 5.79 12.26
C THR A 218 -2.28 5.18 13.67
N PRO A 219 -2.53 5.95 14.77
CA PRO A 219 -2.65 5.35 16.11
C PRO A 219 -3.81 4.36 16.28
N LYS A 220 -4.76 4.33 15.36
CA LYS A 220 -5.90 3.39 15.38
C LYS A 220 -5.64 2.09 14.64
N ILE A 221 -4.56 2.02 13.84
CA ILE A 221 -4.28 0.91 12.93
C ILE A 221 -2.88 0.30 13.09
N VAL A 222 -2.11 0.76 14.07
CA VAL A 222 -0.83 0.17 14.47
C VAL A 222 -0.84 -0.11 15.97
N SER A 223 0.08 -0.96 16.43
CA SER A 223 0.24 -1.23 17.87
C SER A 223 0.48 0.05 18.64
N PRO A 224 -0.25 0.35 19.73
CA PRO A 224 -0.08 1.56 20.53
C PRO A 224 1.35 1.79 21.03
N SER A 225 2.09 0.71 21.33
CA SER A 225 3.50 0.78 21.71
C SER A 225 4.39 1.37 20.61
N GLY A 226 4.07 1.13 19.35
CA GLY A 226 4.81 1.62 18.18
C GLY A 226 4.74 3.14 18.00
N VAL A 227 3.65 3.75 18.49
CA VAL A 227 3.37 5.19 18.34
C VAL A 227 3.37 5.95 19.67
N THR A 228 3.80 5.31 20.76
CA THR A 228 3.87 5.95 22.08
C THR A 228 4.74 7.21 22.04
N GLY A 229 4.21 8.33 22.54
CA GLY A 229 4.88 9.62 22.55
C GLY A 229 4.89 10.34 21.21
N LEU A 230 4.07 9.90 20.26
CA LEU A 230 3.87 10.56 18.96
C LEU A 230 2.45 11.15 18.88
N GLU A 231 2.34 12.26 18.15
CA GLU A 231 1.09 12.91 17.75
C GLU A 231 1.02 12.92 16.23
N PHE A 232 -0.11 12.51 15.66
CA PHE A 232 -0.38 12.52 14.23
C PHE A 232 -1.42 13.62 13.94
N ARG A 233 -0.98 14.66 13.24
CA ARG A 233 -1.79 15.84 12.96
C ARG A 233 -2.53 15.70 11.64
N ASP A 234 -3.56 16.57 11.49
CA ASP A 234 -4.38 16.65 10.29
C ASP A 234 -3.53 16.99 9.05
N GLU A 235 -3.69 16.22 8.01
CA GLU A 235 -2.86 16.24 6.82
C GLU A 235 -2.96 17.58 6.09
N ALA A 236 -4.18 18.00 5.74
CA ALA A 236 -4.40 19.26 4.99
C ALA A 236 -3.95 20.47 5.79
N THR A 237 -4.25 20.52 7.08
CA THR A 237 -3.81 21.61 7.98
C THR A 237 -2.29 21.68 8.04
N THR A 238 -1.63 20.54 8.11
CA THR A 238 -0.15 20.45 8.16
C THR A 238 0.48 20.95 6.88
N ILE A 239 -0.02 20.49 5.71
CA ILE A 239 0.50 20.91 4.40
C ILE A 239 0.33 22.41 4.22
N ASN A 240 -0.89 22.93 4.45
CA ASN A 240 -1.21 24.34 4.29
C ASN A 240 -0.37 25.23 5.21
N GLY A 241 -0.04 24.74 6.42
CA GLY A 241 0.83 25.42 7.36
C GLY A 241 2.29 25.56 6.90
N LEU A 242 2.77 24.68 6.01
CA LEU A 242 4.13 24.72 5.45
C LEU A 242 4.25 25.63 4.21
N VAL A 243 3.16 25.90 3.49
CA VAL A 243 3.17 26.70 2.25
C VAL A 243 3.79 28.09 2.45
N PRO A 244 3.45 28.89 3.49
CA PRO A 244 4.05 30.21 3.67
C PRO A 244 5.56 30.15 3.86
N GLU A 245 6.09 29.17 4.61
CA GLU A 245 7.52 28.97 4.80
C GLU A 245 8.22 28.65 3.48
N LEU A 246 7.65 27.71 2.69
CA LEU A 246 8.21 27.31 1.40
C LEU A 246 8.25 28.48 0.42
N LYS A 247 7.19 29.28 0.34
CA LYS A 247 7.15 30.51 -0.47
C LYS A 247 8.17 31.55 -0.03
N GLN A 248 8.37 31.74 1.26
CA GLN A 248 9.43 32.62 1.78
C GLN A 248 10.84 32.14 1.36
N ARG A 249 11.02 30.85 1.17
CA ARG A 249 12.26 30.23 0.64
C ARG A 249 12.36 30.27 -0.88
N GLY A 250 11.39 30.87 -1.58
CA GLY A 250 11.35 30.98 -3.03
C GLY A 250 11.00 29.68 -3.74
N VAL A 251 10.26 28.78 -3.06
CA VAL A 251 9.72 27.54 -3.62
C VAL A 251 8.27 27.76 -4.00
N GLU A 252 7.97 27.67 -5.29
CA GLU A 252 6.62 27.73 -5.83
C GLU A 252 6.09 26.34 -6.16
N ALA A 253 6.91 25.42 -6.70
CA ALA A 253 6.52 24.07 -7.07
C ALA A 253 6.53 23.12 -5.84
N ILE A 254 5.35 22.58 -5.48
CA ILE A 254 5.14 21.77 -4.28
C ILE A 254 4.52 20.41 -4.64
N VAL A 255 5.23 19.34 -4.30
CA VAL A 255 4.81 17.94 -4.43
C VAL A 255 4.53 17.38 -3.04
N VAL A 256 3.39 16.73 -2.86
CA VAL A 256 3.01 16.06 -1.63
C VAL A 256 3.12 14.55 -1.82
N LEU A 257 3.87 13.90 -0.92
CA LEU A 257 3.92 12.45 -0.74
C LEU A 257 3.10 12.10 0.49
N ILE A 258 1.95 11.50 0.32
CA ILE A 258 1.03 11.25 1.45
C ILE A 258 0.67 9.78 1.57
N HIS A 259 0.86 9.23 2.76
CA HIS A 259 0.38 7.87 3.03
C HIS A 259 -1.06 7.92 3.54
N GLU A 260 -1.98 8.24 2.65
CA GLU A 260 -3.43 8.15 2.73
C GLU A 260 -3.96 8.10 1.30
N GLY A 261 -5.11 7.48 1.06
CA GLY A 261 -5.53 7.21 -0.31
C GLY A 261 -7.02 7.25 -0.57
N GLY A 262 -7.36 6.84 -1.78
CA GLY A 262 -8.72 6.73 -2.29
C GLY A 262 -9.03 5.36 -2.87
N ILE A 263 -10.31 5.16 -3.19
CA ILE A 263 -10.86 3.93 -3.77
C ILE A 263 -11.56 4.30 -5.08
N PRO A 264 -10.89 4.15 -6.23
CA PRO A 264 -11.51 4.31 -7.54
C PRO A 264 -12.27 3.03 -7.93
N VAL A 265 -13.15 3.11 -8.90
CA VAL A 265 -13.88 1.96 -9.46
C VAL A 265 -13.21 1.41 -10.74
N GLY A 266 -12.41 2.20 -11.44
CA GLY A 266 -11.82 1.89 -12.75
C GLY A 266 -10.51 1.12 -12.73
N GLY A 267 -9.85 1.08 -13.89
CA GLY A 267 -8.53 0.48 -14.08
C GLY A 267 -7.39 1.31 -13.50
N TYR A 268 -6.18 0.75 -13.53
CA TYR A 268 -5.00 1.30 -12.84
C TYR A 268 -4.54 2.69 -13.33
N ASN A 269 -5.01 3.17 -14.48
CA ASN A 269 -4.79 4.52 -15.00
C ASN A 269 -6.08 5.34 -15.11
N GLU A 270 -7.16 4.86 -14.50
CA GLU A 270 -8.47 5.49 -14.53
C GLU A 270 -8.86 6.01 -13.14
N CYS A 271 -9.89 6.86 -13.10
CA CYS A 271 -10.36 7.44 -11.86
C CYS A 271 -11.88 7.73 -11.86
N PRO A 272 -12.73 6.79 -12.27
CA PRO A 272 -14.16 7.01 -12.12
C PRO A 272 -14.54 6.91 -10.65
N ASP A 273 -15.45 7.78 -10.21
CA ASP A 273 -16.12 7.74 -8.90
C ASP A 273 -15.17 7.48 -7.72
N ILE A 274 -14.01 8.15 -7.71
CA ILE A 274 -13.08 8.04 -6.59
C ILE A 274 -13.72 8.52 -5.29
N SER A 275 -13.55 7.73 -4.24
CA SER A 275 -14.01 8.02 -2.89
C SER A 275 -12.88 7.83 -1.86
N GLY A 276 -13.14 8.15 -0.61
CA GLY A 276 -12.19 7.97 0.49
C GLY A 276 -11.49 9.25 0.91
N PRO A 277 -10.65 9.18 1.98
CA PRO A 277 -10.11 10.35 2.66
C PRO A 277 -9.31 11.29 1.75
N ILE A 278 -8.61 10.77 0.73
CA ILE A 278 -7.78 11.59 -0.16
C ILE A 278 -8.59 12.69 -0.86
N VAL A 279 -9.88 12.45 -1.16
CA VAL A 279 -10.74 13.42 -1.84
C VAL A 279 -10.95 14.64 -0.93
N ASP A 280 -11.29 14.38 0.33
CA ASP A 280 -11.52 15.45 1.32
C ASP A 280 -10.23 16.19 1.66
N ILE A 281 -9.11 15.50 1.76
CA ILE A 281 -7.80 16.09 2.03
C ILE A 281 -7.43 17.04 0.88
N VAL A 282 -7.42 16.54 -0.36
CA VAL A 282 -6.98 17.32 -1.53
C VAL A 282 -7.86 18.53 -1.77
N SER A 283 -9.19 18.43 -1.53
CA SER A 283 -10.11 19.56 -1.66
C SER A 283 -9.83 20.72 -0.69
N LYS A 284 -9.12 20.46 0.41
CA LYS A 284 -8.76 21.44 1.44
C LYS A 284 -7.35 22.02 1.29
N LEU A 285 -6.55 21.51 0.34
CA LEU A 285 -5.17 21.97 0.15
C LEU A 285 -5.10 23.38 -0.42
N ASP A 286 -4.09 24.14 0.02
CA ASP A 286 -3.71 25.41 -0.58
C ASP A 286 -3.46 25.24 -2.09
N LYS A 287 -3.83 26.23 -2.89
CA LYS A 287 -3.67 26.20 -4.36
C LYS A 287 -2.21 26.15 -4.82
N ALA A 288 -1.27 26.44 -3.95
CA ALA A 288 0.17 26.30 -4.22
C ALA A 288 0.66 24.84 -4.24
N VAL A 289 -0.17 23.87 -3.89
CA VAL A 289 0.19 22.44 -4.02
C VAL A 289 -0.18 21.96 -5.42
N ASP A 290 0.79 21.43 -6.18
CA ASP A 290 0.64 21.08 -7.59
C ASP A 290 0.32 19.60 -7.82
N LEU A 291 0.98 18.72 -7.08
CA LEU A 291 0.96 17.28 -7.29
C LEU A 291 0.80 16.56 -5.97
N VAL A 292 -0.03 15.51 -5.94
CA VAL A 292 -0.18 14.61 -4.79
C VAL A 292 0.11 13.17 -5.24
N ILE A 293 1.06 12.52 -4.57
CA ILE A 293 1.39 11.10 -4.72
C ILE A 293 0.94 10.40 -3.44
N SER A 294 0.05 9.45 -3.55
CA SER A 294 -0.70 8.84 -2.44
C SER A 294 -0.46 7.33 -2.33
N GLY A 295 -0.90 6.72 -1.21
CA GLY A 295 -0.74 5.31 -0.93
C GLY A 295 -1.85 4.73 -0.03
N HIS A 296 -1.50 3.77 0.84
CA HIS A 296 -2.31 3.18 1.91
C HIS A 296 -3.48 2.29 1.47
N THR A 297 -4.26 2.69 0.48
CA THR A 297 -5.47 1.96 0.08
C THR A 297 -5.20 0.76 -0.82
N HIS A 298 -3.94 0.54 -1.23
CA HIS A 298 -3.56 -0.53 -2.17
C HIS A 298 -4.39 -0.47 -3.47
N ARG A 299 -4.59 0.74 -4.00
CA ARG A 299 -5.31 0.98 -5.25
C ARG A 299 -4.46 1.80 -6.20
N ALA A 300 -4.56 1.48 -7.48
CA ALA A 300 -3.93 2.27 -8.52
C ALA A 300 -4.92 3.26 -9.11
N TYR A 301 -4.50 4.49 -9.31
CA TYR A 301 -5.30 5.52 -9.99
C TYR A 301 -4.46 6.70 -10.47
N LYS A 302 -5.04 7.41 -11.42
CA LYS A 302 -4.57 8.70 -11.92
C LYS A 302 -5.78 9.63 -12.01
N CYS A 303 -5.91 10.52 -11.03
CA CYS A 303 -7.06 11.39 -10.84
C CYS A 303 -6.72 12.86 -11.04
N VAL A 304 -7.73 13.66 -11.32
CA VAL A 304 -7.69 15.11 -11.11
C VAL A 304 -8.74 15.44 -10.05
N ILE A 305 -8.28 15.89 -8.87
CA ILE A 305 -9.14 16.27 -7.75
C ILE A 305 -8.88 17.73 -7.43
N ASP A 306 -9.93 18.55 -7.43
CA ASP A 306 -9.84 20.01 -7.22
C ASP A 306 -8.76 20.70 -8.10
N GLY A 307 -8.65 20.22 -9.35
CA GLY A 307 -7.70 20.72 -10.35
C GLY A 307 -6.27 20.18 -10.22
N ARG A 308 -5.96 19.31 -9.25
CA ARG A 308 -4.64 18.74 -8.99
C ARG A 308 -4.54 17.32 -9.49
N LEU A 309 -3.38 16.97 -10.04
CA LEU A 309 -3.04 15.58 -10.35
C LEU A 309 -2.80 14.81 -9.04
N VAL A 310 -3.49 13.67 -8.88
CA VAL A 310 -3.36 12.76 -7.73
C VAL A 310 -3.13 11.36 -8.27
N THR A 311 -2.05 10.70 -7.82
CA THR A 311 -1.66 9.37 -8.32
C THR A 311 -1.46 8.37 -7.19
N SER A 312 -1.61 7.09 -7.51
CA SER A 312 -1.23 5.97 -6.64
C SER A 312 -0.86 4.75 -7.50
N ALA A 313 0.12 3.97 -7.06
CA ALA A 313 0.76 2.90 -7.83
C ALA A 313 0.41 1.49 -7.32
N ASP A 314 -0.83 1.26 -6.86
CA ASP A 314 -1.28 -0.02 -6.29
C ASP A 314 -0.44 -0.41 -5.05
N LYS A 315 0.27 -1.53 -5.10
CA LYS A 315 1.06 -2.09 -4.00
C LYS A 315 2.12 -3.06 -4.50
N PHE A 316 3.00 -3.48 -3.58
CA PHE A 316 3.95 -4.59 -3.76
C PHE A 316 4.92 -4.41 -4.93
N GLY A 317 5.11 -3.15 -5.37
CA GLY A 317 5.98 -2.82 -6.50
C GLY A 317 5.48 -3.35 -7.84
N THR A 318 4.16 -3.64 -7.98
CA THR A 318 3.55 -4.10 -9.23
C THR A 318 3.46 -2.99 -10.27
N LEU A 319 3.44 -1.74 -9.82
CA LEU A 319 3.43 -0.53 -10.67
C LEU A 319 4.55 0.43 -10.27
N VAL A 320 4.97 1.22 -11.24
CA VAL A 320 5.71 2.48 -11.04
C VAL A 320 4.93 3.58 -11.75
N THR A 321 4.63 4.67 -11.05
CA THR A 321 4.05 5.86 -11.68
C THR A 321 5.17 6.68 -12.29
N GLU A 322 5.13 6.94 -13.61
CA GLU A 322 5.97 7.93 -14.29
C GLU A 322 5.19 9.24 -14.39
N ILE A 323 5.73 10.33 -13.83
CA ILE A 323 5.13 11.65 -13.86
C ILE A 323 6.09 12.59 -14.61
N GLU A 324 5.61 13.18 -15.69
CA GLU A 324 6.29 14.24 -16.42
C GLU A 324 5.83 15.59 -15.89
N MET A 325 6.74 16.30 -15.23
CA MET A 325 6.53 17.64 -14.69
C MET A 325 7.35 18.64 -15.52
N VAL A 326 6.71 19.70 -15.99
CA VAL A 326 7.40 20.81 -16.67
C VAL A 326 7.33 22.03 -15.77
N LEU A 327 8.50 22.58 -15.41
CA LEU A 327 8.66 23.80 -14.62
C LEU A 327 8.85 25.00 -15.53
N ASP A 328 8.15 26.10 -15.24
CA ASP A 328 8.33 27.38 -15.91
C ASP A 328 9.52 28.14 -15.27
N PRO A 329 10.61 28.44 -16.03
CA PRO A 329 11.75 29.16 -15.48
C PRO A 329 11.45 30.59 -14.98
N LYS A 330 10.35 31.20 -15.43
CA LYS A 330 9.97 32.57 -15.05
C LYS A 330 9.20 32.61 -13.75
N THR A 331 8.16 31.76 -13.65
CA THR A 331 7.33 31.67 -12.44
C THR A 331 7.97 30.78 -11.39
N ARG A 332 8.88 29.87 -11.78
CA ARG A 332 9.51 28.81 -10.96
C ARG A 332 8.49 27.80 -10.45
N ASP A 333 7.33 27.75 -11.08
CA ASP A 333 6.18 26.95 -10.73
C ASP A 333 5.93 25.85 -11.77
N VAL A 334 5.01 24.95 -11.49
CA VAL A 334 4.63 23.86 -12.38
C VAL A 334 3.77 24.40 -13.53
N ALA A 335 4.26 24.27 -14.76
CA ALA A 335 3.54 24.63 -15.97
C ALA A 335 2.61 23.52 -16.48
N SER A 336 2.99 22.25 -16.32
CA SER A 336 2.18 21.10 -16.71
C SER A 336 2.60 19.83 -16.01
N LEU A 337 1.62 18.92 -15.84
CA LEU A 337 1.80 17.57 -15.28
C LEU A 337 1.11 16.54 -16.16
N LYS A 338 1.78 15.39 -16.34
CA LYS A 338 1.20 14.17 -16.90
C LYS A 338 1.68 12.99 -16.09
N ALA A 339 0.87 11.97 -15.95
CA ALA A 339 1.28 10.74 -15.27
C ALA A 339 0.73 9.51 -15.98
N ASP A 340 1.44 8.41 -15.85
CA ASP A 340 0.95 7.06 -16.20
C ASP A 340 1.53 6.03 -15.23
N ASN A 341 0.69 5.10 -14.79
CA ASN A 341 1.12 3.93 -14.04
C ASN A 341 1.60 2.87 -15.03
N LEU A 342 2.83 2.42 -14.84
CA LEU A 342 3.51 1.44 -15.68
C LEU A 342 3.60 0.10 -14.94
N ILE A 343 3.15 -0.99 -15.56
CA ILE A 343 3.23 -2.33 -14.94
C ILE A 343 4.68 -2.82 -14.95
N VAL A 344 5.19 -3.21 -13.80
CA VAL A 344 6.51 -3.83 -13.63
C VAL A 344 6.45 -5.29 -14.09
N ARG A 345 6.28 -5.51 -15.40
CA ARG A 345 6.11 -6.84 -15.99
C ARG A 345 7.37 -7.69 -15.86
N THR A 346 7.25 -8.89 -15.32
CA THR A 346 8.39 -9.81 -15.15
C THR A 346 8.87 -10.42 -16.46
N ASP A 347 8.04 -10.42 -17.50
CA ASP A 347 8.35 -10.90 -18.84
C ASP A 347 8.92 -9.80 -19.77
N ALA A 348 8.83 -8.53 -19.38
CA ALA A 348 9.29 -7.40 -20.19
C ALA A 348 10.61 -6.80 -19.68
N TYR A 349 10.84 -6.81 -18.38
CA TYR A 349 12.04 -6.24 -17.77
C TYR A 349 12.96 -7.35 -17.25
N ALA A 350 14.21 -7.37 -17.69
CA ALA A 350 15.20 -8.32 -17.19
C ALA A 350 15.47 -8.07 -15.69
N LYS A 351 15.90 -9.11 -14.99
CA LYS A 351 16.32 -8.98 -13.58
C LYS A 351 17.60 -8.15 -13.50
N ALA A 352 17.63 -7.17 -12.61
CA ALA A 352 18.81 -6.38 -12.32
C ALA A 352 19.79 -7.20 -11.47
N PRO A 353 21.05 -7.43 -11.93
CA PRO A 353 21.97 -8.34 -11.26
C PRO A 353 22.28 -7.96 -9.81
N GLU A 354 22.42 -6.68 -9.52
CA GLU A 354 22.66 -6.17 -8.16
C GLU A 354 21.53 -6.49 -7.19
N GLN A 355 20.28 -6.48 -7.66
CA GLN A 355 19.13 -6.88 -6.87
C GLN A 355 19.07 -8.40 -6.67
N THR A 356 19.39 -9.16 -7.73
CA THR A 356 19.47 -10.62 -7.66
C THR A 356 20.51 -11.07 -6.63
N GLU A 357 21.69 -10.46 -6.60
CA GLU A 357 22.74 -10.78 -5.64
C GLU A 357 22.32 -10.45 -4.20
N LEU A 358 21.71 -9.28 -3.99
CA LEU A 358 21.20 -8.87 -2.69
C LEU A 358 20.15 -9.87 -2.19
N ILE A 359 19.12 -10.14 -3.00
CA ILE A 359 18.04 -11.08 -2.65
C ILE A 359 18.60 -12.47 -2.36
N ALA A 360 19.52 -12.97 -3.19
CA ALA A 360 20.14 -14.28 -3.00
C ALA A 360 20.95 -14.38 -1.69
N ALA A 361 21.57 -13.28 -1.25
CA ALA A 361 22.30 -13.25 0.01
C ALA A 361 21.37 -13.48 1.22
N TYR A 362 20.24 -12.78 1.25
CA TYR A 362 19.23 -12.92 2.32
C TYR A 362 18.43 -14.23 2.20
N ASP A 363 18.10 -14.64 0.97
CA ASP A 363 17.36 -15.87 0.70
C ASP A 363 18.10 -17.12 1.24
N ARG A 364 19.43 -17.18 1.08
CA ARG A 364 20.25 -18.26 1.66
C ARG A 364 20.14 -18.35 3.18
N LEU A 365 20.02 -17.21 3.87
CA LEU A 365 19.90 -17.15 5.33
C LEU A 365 18.53 -17.57 5.82
N VAL A 366 17.46 -17.18 5.12
CA VAL A 366 16.08 -17.44 5.55
C VAL A 366 15.55 -18.79 5.05
N LYS A 367 16.11 -19.34 3.98
CA LYS A 367 15.63 -20.55 3.30
C LYS A 367 15.33 -21.73 4.24
N PRO A 368 16.21 -22.12 5.19
CA PRO A 368 15.93 -23.26 6.08
C PRO A 368 14.67 -23.06 6.94
N LEU A 369 14.37 -21.82 7.31
CA LEU A 369 13.15 -21.47 8.05
C LEU A 369 11.94 -21.40 7.10
N ALA A 370 12.10 -20.74 5.97
CA ALA A 370 11.03 -20.51 5.01
C ALA A 370 10.43 -21.80 4.45
N GLU A 371 11.29 -22.73 4.01
CA GLU A 371 10.89 -23.99 3.39
C GLU A 371 10.51 -25.09 4.39
N ARG A 372 10.59 -24.83 5.68
CA ARG A 372 10.23 -25.80 6.71
C ARG A 372 8.74 -26.14 6.63
N ALA A 373 8.43 -27.40 6.30
CA ALA A 373 7.07 -27.90 6.28
C ALA A 373 6.44 -27.82 7.67
N VAL A 374 5.22 -27.29 7.74
CA VAL A 374 4.47 -27.10 8.99
C VAL A 374 3.16 -27.88 9.02
N GLY A 375 2.69 -28.36 7.88
CA GLY A 375 1.49 -29.18 7.73
C GLY A 375 1.07 -29.30 6.28
N SER A 376 -0.22 -29.56 6.04
CA SER A 376 -0.77 -29.67 4.70
C SER A 376 -2.22 -29.21 4.64
N ILE A 377 -2.69 -28.84 3.43
CA ILE A 377 -4.08 -28.49 3.13
C ILE A 377 -4.65 -29.35 2.01
N THR A 378 -5.96 -29.63 2.09
CA THR A 378 -6.68 -30.44 1.09
C THR A 378 -7.17 -29.61 -0.10
N ALA A 379 -7.36 -28.29 0.09
CA ALA A 379 -7.77 -27.32 -0.93
C ALA A 379 -7.26 -25.93 -0.52
N ASP A 380 -7.38 -24.94 -1.42
CA ASP A 380 -7.08 -23.55 -1.11
C ASP A 380 -7.87 -23.06 0.11
N LEU A 381 -7.21 -22.33 1.01
CA LEU A 381 -7.86 -21.60 2.08
C LEU A 381 -7.82 -20.09 1.74
N SER A 382 -8.90 -19.58 1.14
CA SER A 382 -8.99 -18.17 0.77
C SER A 382 -9.17 -17.28 2.00
N ARG A 383 -8.62 -16.07 1.92
CA ARG A 383 -8.94 -14.96 2.82
C ARG A 383 -10.19 -14.18 2.39
N ASP A 384 -10.64 -14.39 1.16
CA ASP A 384 -11.82 -13.71 0.64
C ASP A 384 -13.06 -14.16 1.41
N VAL A 385 -13.91 -13.21 1.71
CA VAL A 385 -15.12 -13.44 2.49
C VAL A 385 -16.33 -13.71 1.58
N ASP A 386 -17.27 -14.47 2.08
CA ASP A 386 -18.58 -14.64 1.47
C ASP A 386 -19.49 -13.41 1.70
N ALA A 387 -20.75 -13.49 1.30
CA ALA A 387 -21.74 -12.43 1.45
C ALA A 387 -22.07 -12.09 2.93
N ALA A 388 -21.81 -13.02 3.84
CA ALA A 388 -22.01 -12.83 5.28
C ALA A 388 -20.77 -12.25 5.98
N GLY A 389 -19.61 -12.23 5.30
CA GLY A 389 -18.35 -11.72 5.83
C GLY A 389 -17.42 -12.77 6.41
N GLU A 390 -17.62 -14.05 6.11
CA GLU A 390 -16.83 -15.17 6.62
C GLU A 390 -15.83 -15.68 5.57
N SER A 391 -14.62 -16.08 6.00
CA SER A 391 -13.60 -16.64 5.12
C SER A 391 -13.04 -17.97 5.60
N PRO A 392 -12.69 -18.91 4.67
CA PRO A 392 -12.12 -20.21 5.04
C PRO A 392 -10.85 -20.11 5.90
N LEU A 393 -9.92 -19.23 5.52
CA LEU A 393 -8.69 -19.06 6.28
C LEU A 393 -8.94 -18.35 7.62
N GLY A 394 -9.89 -17.41 7.67
CA GLY A 394 -10.25 -16.74 8.90
C GLY A 394 -10.78 -17.69 9.98
N GLN A 395 -11.60 -18.67 9.58
CA GLN A 395 -12.04 -19.75 10.47
C GLN A 395 -10.87 -20.54 11.04
N VAL A 396 -9.94 -20.97 10.17
CA VAL A 396 -8.76 -21.77 10.57
C VAL A 396 -7.87 -21.01 11.53
N ILE A 397 -7.64 -19.71 11.29
CA ILE A 397 -6.84 -18.85 12.17
C ILE A 397 -7.53 -18.68 13.53
N ALA A 398 -8.81 -18.35 13.55
CA ALA A 398 -9.56 -18.21 14.81
C ALA A 398 -9.59 -19.52 15.61
N ASP A 399 -9.74 -20.67 14.94
CA ASP A 399 -9.68 -22.00 15.57
C ASP A 399 -8.28 -22.30 16.13
N ALA A 400 -7.21 -21.89 15.44
CA ALA A 400 -5.85 -22.06 15.92
C ALA A 400 -5.56 -21.19 17.16
N GLN A 401 -6.05 -19.95 17.18
CA GLN A 401 -5.95 -19.04 18.33
C GLN A 401 -6.70 -19.60 19.54
N LEU A 402 -7.93 -20.10 19.34
CA LEU A 402 -8.69 -20.76 20.38
C LEU A 402 -7.97 -22.01 20.92
N ALA A 403 -7.49 -22.89 20.03
CA ALA A 403 -6.78 -24.09 20.44
C ALA A 403 -5.51 -23.80 21.25
N ALA A 404 -4.82 -22.71 20.94
CA ALA A 404 -3.60 -22.31 21.65
C ALA A 404 -3.87 -21.75 23.06
N THR A 405 -5.09 -21.27 23.34
CA THR A 405 -5.45 -20.52 24.56
C THR A 405 -6.60 -21.14 25.37
N SER A 406 -7.22 -22.23 24.90
CA SER A 406 -8.39 -22.84 25.55
C SER A 406 -8.09 -23.58 26.86
N ALA A 407 -6.86 -24.11 27.04
CA ALA A 407 -6.50 -24.78 28.29
C ALA A 407 -6.53 -23.77 29.47
N PRO A 408 -6.97 -24.20 30.68
CA PRO A 408 -7.09 -23.30 31.83
C PRO A 408 -5.80 -22.55 32.19
N ASP A 409 -4.66 -23.22 32.07
CA ASP A 409 -3.31 -22.66 32.32
C ASP A 409 -2.80 -21.76 31.18
N LYS A 410 -3.52 -21.73 30.06
CA LYS A 410 -3.19 -20.92 28.87
C LYS A 410 -4.18 -19.80 28.59
N GLY A 411 -5.10 -19.53 29.53
CA GLY A 411 -6.08 -18.46 29.42
C GLY A 411 -7.53 -18.91 29.54
N GLY A 412 -7.84 -20.22 29.31
CA GLY A 412 -9.17 -20.76 29.44
C GLY A 412 -10.17 -20.19 28.43
N ALA A 413 -9.70 -19.79 27.24
CA ALA A 413 -10.54 -19.18 26.21
C ALA A 413 -11.64 -20.13 25.71
N VAL A 414 -12.83 -19.57 25.50
CA VAL A 414 -13.98 -20.28 24.90
C VAL A 414 -14.38 -19.68 23.55
N ILE A 415 -13.86 -18.50 23.22
CA ILE A 415 -14.08 -17.79 21.95
C ILE A 415 -12.77 -17.20 21.49
N ALA A 416 -12.52 -17.18 20.18
CA ALA A 416 -11.44 -16.37 19.58
C ALA A 416 -11.97 -15.54 18.41
N PHE A 417 -11.46 -14.31 18.29
CA PHE A 417 -11.71 -13.40 17.19
C PHE A 417 -10.42 -12.98 16.50
N THR A 418 -10.42 -12.93 15.17
CA THR A 418 -9.33 -12.33 14.41
C THR A 418 -9.83 -11.32 13.41
N ASN A 419 -9.10 -10.22 13.23
CA ASN A 419 -9.48 -9.14 12.32
C ASN A 419 -9.10 -9.46 10.87
N PRO A 420 -9.88 -9.00 9.88
CA PRO A 420 -9.59 -9.23 8.46
C PRO A 420 -8.26 -8.59 8.02
N GLY A 421 -7.85 -7.47 8.64
CA GLY A 421 -6.57 -6.81 8.40
C GLY A 421 -5.36 -7.66 8.83
N GLY A 422 -5.53 -8.51 9.83
CA GLY A 422 -4.54 -9.47 10.32
C GLY A 422 -4.29 -10.65 9.38
N ILE A 423 -5.12 -10.83 8.34
CA ILE A 423 -5.00 -11.92 7.35
C ILE A 423 -4.55 -11.32 6.01
N ARG A 424 -3.27 -11.39 5.69
CA ARG A 424 -2.69 -10.66 4.55
C ARG A 424 -2.78 -11.40 3.23
N THR A 425 -2.71 -12.74 3.24
CA THR A 425 -2.88 -13.58 2.04
C THR A 425 -3.61 -14.87 2.36
N GLY A 426 -4.18 -15.53 1.35
CA GLY A 426 -4.70 -16.89 1.46
C GLY A 426 -3.59 -17.94 1.39
N LEU A 427 -3.88 -19.18 1.78
CA LEU A 427 -3.00 -20.34 1.58
C LEU A 427 -3.42 -21.06 0.29
N LYS A 428 -2.51 -21.11 -0.68
CA LYS A 428 -2.69 -21.84 -1.94
C LYS A 428 -2.19 -23.26 -1.78
N ARG A 429 -2.99 -24.22 -2.24
CA ARG A 429 -2.61 -25.62 -2.21
C ARG A 429 -1.50 -25.89 -3.25
N SER A 430 -0.33 -26.32 -2.77
CA SER A 430 0.72 -26.90 -3.61
C SER A 430 0.30 -28.25 -4.18
N GLU A 431 1.04 -28.79 -5.11
CA GLU A 431 0.72 -30.08 -5.76
C GLU A 431 0.52 -31.21 -4.75
N ASP A 432 1.40 -31.30 -3.75
CA ASP A 432 1.34 -32.28 -2.65
C ASP A 432 0.53 -31.80 -1.43
N GLY A 433 0.04 -30.56 -1.46
CA GLY A 433 -0.70 -29.94 -0.38
C GLY A 433 0.16 -29.42 0.78
N THR A 434 1.48 -29.50 0.71
CA THR A 434 2.38 -29.01 1.75
C THR A 434 2.22 -27.53 2.00
N VAL A 435 2.17 -27.14 3.28
CA VAL A 435 2.22 -25.75 3.75
C VAL A 435 3.54 -25.54 4.46
N THR A 436 4.23 -24.47 4.10
CA THR A 436 5.53 -24.08 4.68
C THR A 436 5.37 -23.02 5.77
N TYR A 437 6.42 -22.80 6.55
CA TYR A 437 6.46 -21.71 7.51
C TYR A 437 6.30 -20.33 6.82
N ALA A 438 6.88 -20.15 5.64
CA ALA A 438 6.74 -18.94 4.86
C ALA A 438 5.27 -18.66 4.47
N ASP A 439 4.49 -19.70 4.15
CA ASP A 439 3.07 -19.55 3.82
C ASP A 439 2.26 -19.06 5.02
N LEU A 440 2.48 -19.65 6.21
CA LEU A 440 1.82 -19.22 7.44
C LEU A 440 2.22 -17.79 7.82
N PHE A 441 3.51 -17.47 7.69
CA PHE A 441 4.01 -16.14 7.97
C PHE A 441 3.43 -15.10 7.00
N ALA A 442 3.32 -15.44 5.71
CA ALA A 442 2.68 -14.56 4.72
C ALA A 442 1.19 -14.29 5.04
N ALA A 443 0.50 -15.25 5.65
CA ALA A 443 -0.88 -15.08 6.08
C ALA A 443 -1.00 -14.13 7.30
N GLN A 444 -0.09 -14.20 8.27
CA GLN A 444 -0.10 -13.41 9.52
C GLN A 444 1.30 -12.83 9.83
N PRO A 445 1.79 -11.81 9.11
CA PRO A 445 3.20 -11.38 9.19
C PRO A 445 3.52 -10.40 10.33
N PHE A 446 2.58 -10.10 11.23
CA PHE A 446 2.74 -9.01 12.22
C PHE A 446 3.47 -9.39 13.51
N GLY A 447 3.61 -10.68 13.81
CA GLY A 447 4.28 -11.13 15.03
C GLY A 447 3.54 -10.78 16.33
N ASN A 448 2.22 -10.59 16.29
CA ASN A 448 1.43 -10.33 17.48
C ASN A 448 1.43 -11.51 18.45
N ASN A 449 1.44 -11.23 19.76
CA ASN A 449 1.04 -12.20 20.77
C ASN A 449 -0.48 -12.37 20.77
N LEU A 450 -0.95 -13.55 21.15
CA LEU A 450 -2.33 -13.75 21.53
C LEU A 450 -2.56 -13.19 22.95
N VAL A 451 -3.73 -12.62 23.17
CA VAL A 451 -4.17 -12.11 24.47
C VAL A 451 -5.54 -12.68 24.77
N THR A 452 -5.67 -13.35 25.92
CA THR A 452 -6.98 -13.81 26.42
C THR A 452 -7.46 -12.85 27.50
N LEU A 453 -8.68 -12.37 27.39
CA LEU A 453 -9.31 -11.44 28.33
C LEU A 453 -10.75 -11.84 28.61
N THR A 454 -11.34 -11.33 29.69
CA THR A 454 -12.71 -11.60 30.09
C THR A 454 -13.62 -10.49 29.58
N LEU A 455 -14.64 -10.84 28.80
CA LEU A 455 -15.71 -9.92 28.37
C LEU A 455 -17.06 -10.43 28.90
N THR A 456 -17.97 -9.50 29.19
CA THR A 456 -19.38 -9.82 29.37
C THR A 456 -20.06 -10.07 28.01
N GLY A 457 -21.20 -10.75 27.98
CA GLY A 457 -21.96 -10.92 26.74
C GLY A 457 -22.42 -9.60 26.14
N ALA A 458 -22.69 -8.58 26.97
CA ALA A 458 -22.99 -7.23 26.50
C ALA A 458 -21.78 -6.58 25.78
N GLN A 459 -20.57 -6.76 26.32
CA GLN A 459 -19.34 -6.28 25.66
C GLN A 459 -19.06 -7.05 24.37
N ILE A 460 -19.35 -8.37 24.30
CA ILE A 460 -19.26 -9.14 23.05
C ILE A 460 -20.24 -8.59 22.00
N LYS A 461 -21.49 -8.27 22.38
CA LYS A 461 -22.41 -7.60 21.45
C LYS A 461 -21.86 -6.26 20.96
N THR A 462 -21.33 -5.45 21.86
CA THR A 462 -20.69 -4.17 21.50
C THR A 462 -19.51 -4.39 20.56
N LEU A 463 -18.66 -5.40 20.80
CA LEU A 463 -17.56 -5.78 19.91
C LEU A 463 -18.05 -6.09 18.50
N LEU A 464 -19.12 -6.87 18.37
CA LEU A 464 -19.70 -7.21 17.08
C LEU A 464 -20.32 -5.99 16.37
N GLU A 465 -20.93 -5.04 17.09
CA GLU A 465 -21.44 -3.80 16.50
C GLU A 465 -20.32 -2.86 16.02
N GLN A 466 -19.16 -2.85 16.69
CA GLN A 466 -17.99 -2.05 16.29
C GLN A 466 -17.43 -2.44 14.93
N GLN A 467 -17.80 -3.58 14.38
CA GLN A 467 -17.46 -3.99 13.00
C GLN A 467 -17.97 -3.00 11.93
N TRP A 468 -19.02 -2.24 12.25
CA TRP A 468 -19.64 -1.24 11.35
C TRP A 468 -19.64 0.17 11.94
N LEU A 469 -19.54 0.31 13.27
CA LEU A 469 -19.53 1.62 13.92
C LEU A 469 -18.21 2.35 13.64
N ASP A 470 -18.31 3.60 13.21
CA ASP A 470 -17.16 4.47 12.93
C ASP A 470 -16.14 3.87 11.94
N GLN A 471 -16.60 2.93 11.10
CA GLN A 471 -15.82 2.29 10.07
C GLN A 471 -16.18 2.85 8.68
N ALA A 472 -15.17 3.24 7.89
CA ALA A 472 -15.36 3.61 6.49
C ALA A 472 -15.83 2.40 5.65
N LYS A 473 -15.39 1.19 6.04
CA LYS A 473 -15.79 -0.10 5.47
C LYS A 473 -15.94 -1.09 6.62
N ALA A 474 -16.95 -1.98 6.55
CA ALA A 474 -17.11 -3.04 7.53
C ALA A 474 -15.83 -3.85 7.76
N ARG A 475 -15.49 -4.10 9.04
CA ARG A 475 -14.33 -4.89 9.47
C ARG A 475 -14.80 -6.12 10.24
N GLN A 476 -15.42 -7.07 9.52
CA GLN A 476 -16.03 -8.25 10.13
C GLN A 476 -14.98 -9.20 10.69
N LEU A 477 -15.02 -9.40 12.00
CA LEU A 477 -14.14 -10.32 12.72
C LEU A 477 -14.45 -11.76 12.32
N GLN A 478 -13.43 -12.55 12.07
CA GLN A 478 -13.54 -14.00 11.89
C GLN A 478 -13.62 -14.66 13.26
N VAL A 479 -14.42 -15.70 13.39
CA VAL A 479 -14.77 -16.29 14.67
C VAL A 479 -14.40 -17.78 14.76
N SER A 480 -14.00 -18.22 15.96
CA SER A 480 -13.64 -19.61 16.22
C SER A 480 -14.86 -20.54 16.25
N LYS A 481 -14.58 -21.83 16.07
CA LYS A 481 -15.56 -22.91 16.22
C LYS A 481 -16.28 -22.83 17.56
N GLY A 482 -17.58 -23.13 17.56
CA GLY A 482 -18.48 -23.02 18.71
C GLY A 482 -19.17 -21.67 18.83
N PHE A 483 -18.55 -20.59 18.34
CA PHE A 483 -19.17 -19.27 18.32
C PHE A 483 -19.78 -18.97 16.96
N SER A 484 -20.98 -18.37 16.95
CA SER A 484 -21.64 -17.91 15.73
C SER A 484 -22.51 -16.68 16.02
N TYR A 485 -22.75 -15.85 14.99
CA TYR A 485 -23.68 -14.74 15.09
C TYR A 485 -24.41 -14.48 13.77
N THR A 486 -25.59 -13.83 13.91
CA THR A 486 -26.39 -13.36 12.76
C THR A 486 -26.45 -11.83 12.81
N TRP A 487 -26.27 -11.18 11.66
CA TRP A 487 -26.39 -9.74 11.52
C TRP A 487 -27.39 -9.36 10.42
N ASP A 488 -27.98 -8.15 10.53
CA ASP A 488 -29.01 -7.63 9.65
C ASP A 488 -28.82 -6.12 9.44
N ASP A 489 -28.35 -5.71 8.26
CA ASP A 489 -28.12 -4.30 7.89
C ASP A 489 -29.40 -3.48 7.62
N ARG A 490 -30.58 -4.12 7.68
CA ARG A 490 -31.88 -3.43 7.67
C ARG A 490 -32.23 -2.86 9.04
N ARG A 491 -31.55 -3.30 10.09
CA ARG A 491 -31.69 -2.75 11.45
C ARG A 491 -30.95 -1.42 11.59
N PRO A 492 -31.28 -0.61 12.60
CA PRO A 492 -30.54 0.62 12.87
C PRO A 492 -29.04 0.36 13.09
N ARG A 493 -28.19 1.25 12.60
CA ARG A 493 -26.74 1.18 12.86
C ARG A 493 -26.46 1.19 14.36
N GLY A 494 -25.65 0.29 14.83
CA GLY A 494 -25.37 0.03 16.25
C GLY A 494 -26.29 -1.05 16.87
N ASP A 495 -27.17 -1.64 16.05
CA ASP A 495 -28.02 -2.79 16.43
C ASP A 495 -28.16 -3.78 15.26
N PHE A 496 -27.12 -3.92 14.45
CA PHE A 496 -27.09 -4.89 13.34
C PHE A 496 -27.06 -6.34 13.85
N VAL A 497 -26.52 -6.59 15.05
CA VAL A 497 -26.38 -7.92 15.62
C VAL A 497 -27.36 -8.08 16.78
N PRO A 498 -28.56 -8.71 16.57
CA PRO A 498 -29.51 -8.96 17.64
C PRO A 498 -28.90 -9.89 18.70
N ALA A 499 -29.13 -9.62 19.97
CA ALA A 499 -28.54 -10.37 21.10
C ALA A 499 -28.87 -11.87 21.04
N GLU A 500 -30.09 -12.20 20.65
CA GLU A 500 -30.57 -13.58 20.46
C GLU A 500 -29.91 -14.30 19.28
N GLY A 501 -29.25 -13.56 18.38
CA GLY A 501 -28.50 -14.09 17.26
C GLY A 501 -27.04 -14.44 17.58
N ILE A 502 -26.56 -14.15 18.81
CA ILE A 502 -25.18 -14.42 19.22
C ILE A 502 -25.16 -15.73 20.03
N MET A 503 -24.47 -16.74 19.52
CA MET A 503 -24.52 -18.10 20.05
C MET A 503 -23.13 -18.60 20.42
N LEU A 504 -23.04 -19.31 21.54
CA LEU A 504 -21.89 -20.12 21.94
C LEU A 504 -22.35 -21.55 22.19
N ASP A 505 -21.77 -22.52 21.47
CA ASP A 505 -22.14 -23.94 21.50
C ASP A 505 -23.64 -24.17 21.34
N GLY A 506 -24.26 -23.43 20.42
CA GLY A 506 -25.68 -23.50 20.09
C GLY A 506 -26.61 -22.90 21.12
N ARG A 507 -26.09 -22.16 22.12
CA ARG A 507 -26.88 -21.44 23.13
C ARG A 507 -26.67 -19.93 23.00
N PRO A 508 -27.71 -19.10 23.14
CA PRO A 508 -27.55 -17.66 23.21
C PRO A 508 -26.60 -17.26 24.33
N ILE A 509 -25.74 -16.26 24.08
CA ILE A 509 -24.90 -15.68 25.15
C ILE A 509 -25.79 -14.81 26.08
N GLU A 510 -25.48 -14.83 27.37
CA GLU A 510 -26.16 -14.02 28.37
C GLU A 510 -25.43 -12.69 28.58
N ALA A 511 -26.15 -11.57 28.55
CA ALA A 511 -25.56 -10.22 28.59
C ALA A 511 -24.59 -10.00 29.78
N ASN A 512 -24.93 -10.53 30.96
CA ASN A 512 -24.13 -10.34 32.17
C ASN A 512 -23.17 -11.51 32.48
N ALA A 513 -23.21 -12.60 31.70
CA ALA A 513 -22.27 -13.70 31.88
C ALA A 513 -20.86 -13.31 31.36
N LYS A 514 -19.83 -13.86 31.98
CA LYS A 514 -18.44 -13.61 31.65
C LYS A 514 -17.91 -14.73 30.74
N TYR A 515 -17.21 -14.32 29.68
CA TYR A 515 -16.62 -15.23 28.69
C TYR A 515 -15.14 -14.90 28.53
N ARG A 516 -14.30 -15.93 28.53
CA ARG A 516 -12.87 -15.80 28.21
C ARG A 516 -12.72 -15.77 26.69
N VAL A 517 -12.18 -14.67 26.17
CA VAL A 517 -12.09 -14.37 24.74
C VAL A 517 -10.62 -14.17 24.36
N THR A 518 -10.16 -14.83 23.29
CA THR A 518 -8.81 -14.58 22.73
C THR A 518 -8.90 -13.70 21.50
N VAL A 519 -7.99 -12.74 21.44
CA VAL A 519 -7.69 -11.88 20.28
C VAL A 519 -6.19 -11.73 20.14
N ASN A 520 -5.70 -11.14 19.05
CA ASN A 520 -4.30 -10.72 18.98
C ASN A 520 -4.07 -9.42 19.79
N ALA A 521 -2.80 -9.15 20.13
CA ALA A 521 -2.42 -7.99 20.94
C ALA A 521 -2.86 -6.65 20.33
N PHE A 522 -2.80 -6.52 19.01
CA PHE A 522 -3.28 -5.34 18.30
C PHE A 522 -4.77 -5.06 18.57
N LEU A 523 -5.63 -6.10 18.50
CA LEU A 523 -7.05 -5.99 18.83
C LEU A 523 -7.28 -5.73 20.32
N ALA A 524 -6.54 -6.43 21.21
CA ALA A 524 -6.65 -6.23 22.66
C ALA A 524 -6.37 -4.76 23.06
N ASP A 525 -5.48 -4.11 22.33
CA ASP A 525 -5.15 -2.68 22.48
C ASP A 525 -6.14 -1.74 21.78
N GLY A 526 -7.28 -2.26 21.28
CA GLY A 526 -8.35 -1.49 20.62
C GLY A 526 -8.07 -1.15 19.16
N GLY A 527 -7.14 -1.85 18.51
CA GLY A 527 -6.85 -1.72 17.10
C GLY A 527 -8.08 -1.92 16.21
N ASP A 528 -8.04 -1.40 14.99
CA ASP A 528 -9.15 -1.44 14.03
C ASP A 528 -10.47 -0.80 14.54
N GLY A 529 -10.42 0.00 15.63
CA GLY A 529 -11.59 0.65 16.22
C GLY A 529 -12.39 -0.22 17.21
N PHE A 530 -11.85 -1.39 17.59
CA PHE A 530 -12.49 -2.31 18.54
C PHE A 530 -12.20 -1.89 20.00
N GLY A 531 -12.59 -0.67 20.36
CA GLY A 531 -12.27 -0.04 21.65
C GLY A 531 -12.79 -0.80 22.88
N VAL A 532 -13.90 -1.54 22.76
CA VAL A 532 -14.47 -2.35 23.86
C VAL A 532 -13.50 -3.43 24.37
N LEU A 533 -12.55 -3.89 23.56
CA LEU A 533 -11.56 -4.88 23.98
C LEU A 533 -10.61 -4.35 25.06
N LYS A 534 -10.40 -3.04 25.13
CA LYS A 534 -9.61 -2.38 26.21
C LYS A 534 -10.30 -2.41 27.57
N GLU A 535 -11.59 -2.68 27.59
CA GLU A 535 -12.41 -2.78 28.81
C GLU A 535 -12.43 -4.21 29.38
N GLY A 536 -11.77 -5.15 28.70
CA GLY A 536 -11.72 -6.55 29.14
C GLY A 536 -10.90 -6.74 30.40
N ASP A 537 -11.41 -7.58 31.31
CA ASP A 537 -10.77 -7.93 32.57
C ASP A 537 -9.74 -9.08 32.41
N GLU A 538 -8.84 -9.21 33.38
CA GLU A 538 -7.92 -10.34 33.55
C GLU A 538 -7.14 -10.70 32.26
N PRO A 539 -6.44 -9.74 31.61
CA PRO A 539 -5.66 -10.02 30.41
C PRO A 539 -4.54 -11.01 30.71
N MET A 540 -4.38 -12.02 29.85
CA MET A 540 -3.33 -13.02 29.92
C MET A 540 -2.65 -13.15 28.55
N GLY A 541 -1.33 -12.92 28.50
CA GLY A 541 -0.52 -13.09 27.30
C GLY A 541 -0.36 -14.57 26.91
N GLY A 542 -0.47 -14.86 25.64
CA GLY A 542 -0.32 -16.18 25.02
C GLY A 542 0.86 -16.24 24.04
N PRO A 543 0.94 -17.31 23.24
CA PRO A 543 1.96 -17.45 22.21
C PRO A 543 1.77 -16.43 21.06
N LEU A 544 2.80 -16.32 20.22
CA LEU A 544 2.69 -15.58 18.95
C LEU A 544 1.70 -16.27 17.99
N GLU A 545 1.04 -15.48 17.12
CA GLU A 545 0.01 -15.94 16.16
C GLU A 545 0.55 -17.04 15.23
N VAL A 546 1.71 -16.85 14.58
CA VAL A 546 2.27 -17.84 13.64
C VAL A 546 2.66 -19.14 14.33
N PRO A 547 3.35 -19.16 15.47
CA PRO A 547 3.56 -20.37 16.26
C PRO A 547 2.27 -21.09 16.70
N ALA A 548 1.21 -20.36 17.05
CA ALA A 548 -0.10 -20.93 17.38
C ALA A 548 -0.72 -21.62 16.16
N LEU A 549 -0.69 -20.95 15.00
CA LEU A 549 -1.18 -21.51 13.74
C LEU A 549 -0.36 -22.73 13.30
N GLU A 550 0.97 -22.68 13.42
CA GLU A 550 1.85 -23.82 13.15
C GLU A 550 1.52 -25.03 14.04
N ALA A 551 1.34 -24.80 15.34
CA ALA A 551 0.97 -25.86 16.28
C ALA A 551 -0.40 -26.49 15.91
N TYR A 552 -1.34 -25.70 15.46
CA TYR A 552 -2.65 -26.17 15.00
C TYR A 552 -2.53 -27.05 13.75
N PHE A 553 -1.76 -26.63 12.73
CA PHE A 553 -1.50 -27.43 11.54
C PHE A 553 -0.85 -28.77 11.86
N LYS A 554 0.12 -28.79 12.76
CA LYS A 554 0.79 -30.02 13.23
C LYS A 554 -0.17 -30.96 13.98
N ALA A 555 -1.10 -30.41 14.75
CA ALA A 555 -2.01 -31.20 15.58
C ALA A 555 -3.20 -31.79 14.80
N LYS A 556 -3.68 -31.07 13.74
CA LYS A 556 -4.93 -31.43 13.04
C LYS A 556 -4.72 -32.26 11.77
N GLY A 557 -3.46 -32.41 11.28
CA GLY A 557 -3.18 -33.08 10.01
C GLY A 557 -3.68 -32.23 8.82
N PRO A 558 -4.02 -32.82 7.66
CA PRO A 558 -4.48 -32.06 6.51
C PRO A 558 -5.71 -31.22 6.84
N ILE A 559 -5.63 -29.91 6.61
CA ILE A 559 -6.73 -28.95 6.88
C ILE A 559 -7.40 -28.61 5.55
N GLY A 560 -8.73 -28.60 5.54
CA GLY A 560 -9.53 -28.14 4.40
C GLY A 560 -10.48 -27.01 4.80
N PRO A 561 -11.10 -26.34 3.81
CA PRO A 561 -12.14 -25.35 4.08
C PRO A 561 -13.33 -26.02 4.77
N GLY A 562 -13.76 -25.45 5.89
CA GLY A 562 -15.00 -25.80 6.56
C GLY A 562 -16.22 -25.14 5.93
N PRO A 563 -17.45 -25.47 6.39
CA PRO A 563 -18.63 -24.73 6.01
C PRO A 563 -18.56 -23.29 6.54
N LEU A 564 -18.95 -22.30 5.72
CA LEU A 564 -19.07 -20.90 6.12
C LEU A 564 -20.47 -20.70 6.73
N ASP A 565 -20.61 -20.95 8.01
CA ASP A 565 -21.89 -20.98 8.72
C ASP A 565 -21.86 -20.36 10.12
N ARG A 566 -20.70 -19.80 10.51
CA ARG A 566 -20.52 -19.15 11.82
C ARG A 566 -20.98 -17.68 11.79
N ILE A 567 -20.85 -17.02 10.65
CA ILE A 567 -21.33 -15.65 10.42
C ILE A 567 -22.47 -15.73 9.42
N ARG A 568 -23.63 -15.20 9.79
CA ARG A 568 -24.83 -15.25 8.95
C ARG A 568 -25.39 -13.86 8.74
N ARG A 569 -25.81 -13.55 7.52
CA ARG A 569 -26.59 -12.37 7.20
C ARG A 569 -28.08 -12.73 7.12
N ALA A 570 -28.91 -12.02 7.86
CA ALA A 570 -30.37 -12.17 7.76
C ALA A 570 -30.84 -11.54 6.43
N TYR A 571 -31.73 -12.25 5.72
CA TYR A 571 -32.30 -11.82 4.43
C TYR A 571 -33.67 -11.16 4.60
#